data_3e9f9bd776b412a628182734e84ed84d
#
_entry.id   3e9f9bd776b412a628182734e84ed84d
#
_cell.length_a   1.000
_cell.length_b   1.000
_cell.length_c   1.000
_cell.angle_alpha   90.00
_cell.angle_beta   90.00
_cell.angle_gamma   90.00
#
_symmetry.space_group_name_H-M   'P 1'
#
loop_
_entity.id
_entity.type
_entity.pdbx_description
1 polymer ?
#
loop_
_entity_poly.entity_id
_entity_poly.type
_entity_poly.pdbx_seq_one_letter_code
_entity_poly.pdbx_strand_id
1 'polypeptide(L)'
;NKDSHQVFLEPEGLDSSLVYPNGISTSLPKHVQDNFVKTIVGLENVKISQYGYAIEYDYMDPRALNSSLEVKEIKGLFFAGQINGTTGYEEAAAQGLIAGINASIKLDINPKWFLLDRSEAYIGVMIDDLITRGAPEPYRMFTSRAEFRLLLRSDNADQRLTEKGIKFGVVGNKRKALWDIKNNELKHANEIMDKLTAKPSELKKYELPFTRTGQSRKPKDILSSGEYHIKDLYFLWPDLKKISINLLS
;
A
#
# COMPACT_ATOMS: atom_id res chain seq x y z
N ASN A 1 31.37 10.87 -4.81
CA ASN A 1 31.70 11.84 -5.86
C ASN A 1 31.64 11.12 -7.20
N LYS A 2 30.89 11.68 -8.16
CA LYS A 2 30.85 11.19 -9.55
C LYS A 2 31.60 12.18 -10.42
N ASP A 3 32.28 11.71 -11.45
CA ASP A 3 33.05 12.57 -12.38
C ASP A 3 32.15 13.40 -13.30
N SER A 4 30.89 12.99 -13.46
CA SER A 4 29.89 13.71 -14.24
C SER A 4 28.50 13.60 -13.62
N HIS A 5 27.66 14.57 -13.95
CA HIS A 5 26.25 14.60 -13.56
C HIS A 5 25.39 14.84 -14.81
N GLN A 6 24.31 14.09 -14.93
CA GLN A 6 23.40 14.19 -16.06
C GLN A 6 22.32 15.23 -15.78
N VAL A 7 22.11 16.15 -16.72
CA VAL A 7 21.04 17.13 -16.72
C VAL A 7 20.20 16.94 -17.98
N PHE A 8 18.89 16.78 -17.83
CA PHE A 8 17.98 16.72 -18.96
C PHE A 8 17.34 18.09 -19.17
N LEU A 9 17.35 18.56 -20.41
CA LEU A 9 16.67 19.80 -20.80
C LEU A 9 15.35 19.43 -21.48
N GLU A 10 14.26 19.66 -20.79
CA GLU A 10 12.92 19.24 -21.21
C GLU A 10 12.06 20.47 -21.55
N PRO A 11 11.64 20.67 -22.84
CA PRO A 11 10.68 21.71 -23.16
C PRO A 11 9.39 21.53 -22.37
N GLU A 12 8.88 22.59 -21.74
CA GLU A 12 7.65 22.53 -20.95
C GLU A 12 6.36 22.32 -21.78
N GLY A 13 6.44 22.49 -23.08
CA GLY A 13 5.33 22.28 -24.01
C GLY A 13 5.73 22.62 -25.45
N LEU A 14 4.88 22.24 -26.41
CA LEU A 14 5.13 22.44 -27.83
C LEU A 14 5.19 23.92 -28.21
N ASP A 15 4.40 24.76 -27.54
CA ASP A 15 4.29 26.19 -27.79
C ASP A 15 4.98 27.06 -26.71
N SER A 16 5.74 26.42 -25.80
CA SER A 16 6.45 27.10 -24.73
C SER A 16 7.91 27.32 -25.11
N SER A 17 8.43 28.54 -24.81
CA SER A 17 9.86 28.83 -24.90
C SER A 17 10.64 28.42 -23.64
N LEU A 18 9.92 27.88 -22.62
CA LEU A 18 10.52 27.48 -21.37
C LEU A 18 11.07 26.06 -21.46
N VAL A 19 12.23 25.88 -20.86
CA VAL A 19 12.90 24.59 -20.76
C VAL A 19 13.13 24.26 -19.28
N TYR A 20 12.71 23.09 -18.85
CA TYR A 20 12.90 22.60 -17.49
C TYR A 20 14.22 21.80 -17.40
N PRO A 21 15.17 22.23 -16.55
CA PRO A 21 16.42 21.52 -16.35
C PRO A 21 16.24 20.44 -15.28
N ASN A 22 15.92 19.22 -15.68
CA ASN A 22 15.75 18.09 -14.77
C ASN A 22 17.12 17.56 -14.29
N GLY A 23 17.27 17.34 -12.99
CA GLY A 23 18.48 16.80 -12.38
C GLY A 23 19.32 17.81 -11.59
N ILE A 24 18.92 19.08 -11.54
CA ILE A 24 19.63 20.14 -10.80
C ILE A 24 18.74 20.87 -9.79
N SER A 25 17.81 20.16 -9.17
CA SER A 25 16.96 20.73 -8.12
C SER A 25 17.81 21.39 -7.02
N THR A 26 17.45 22.61 -6.65
CA THR A 26 18.23 23.41 -5.70
C THR A 26 17.36 24.41 -4.96
N SER A 27 17.76 24.76 -3.74
CA SER A 27 17.20 25.85 -2.93
C SER A 27 18.25 26.94 -2.62
N LEU A 28 19.39 26.90 -3.29
CA LEU A 28 20.46 27.88 -3.10
C LEU A 28 19.99 29.31 -3.42
N PRO A 29 20.65 30.33 -2.88
CA PRO A 29 20.35 31.73 -3.21
C PRO A 29 20.39 31.99 -4.72
N LYS A 30 19.55 32.91 -5.21
CA LYS A 30 19.38 33.19 -6.65
C LYS A 30 20.70 33.44 -7.38
N HIS A 31 21.60 34.28 -6.80
CA HIS A 31 22.89 34.57 -7.40
C HIS A 31 23.80 33.34 -7.55
N VAL A 32 23.65 32.34 -6.66
CA VAL A 32 24.39 31.09 -6.77
C VAL A 32 23.81 30.24 -7.89
N GLN A 33 22.47 30.19 -8.01
CA GLN A 33 21.79 29.50 -9.10
C GLN A 33 22.18 30.07 -10.47
N ASP A 34 22.19 31.39 -10.62
CA ASP A 34 22.68 32.07 -11.85
C ASP A 34 24.10 31.63 -12.19
N ASN A 35 24.98 31.59 -11.20
CA ASN A 35 26.38 31.24 -11.43
C ASN A 35 26.56 29.79 -11.83
N PHE A 36 26.00 28.84 -11.07
CA PHE A 36 26.26 27.44 -11.35
C PHE A 36 25.58 26.97 -12.63
N VAL A 37 24.36 27.44 -12.95
CA VAL A 37 23.69 27.07 -14.21
C VAL A 37 24.52 27.49 -15.43
N LYS A 38 25.15 28.67 -15.40
CA LYS A 38 26.02 29.14 -16.47
C LYS A 38 27.34 28.38 -16.60
N THR A 39 27.71 27.55 -15.62
CA THR A 39 28.88 26.64 -15.75
C THR A 39 28.57 25.40 -16.54
N ILE A 40 27.30 25.12 -16.81
CA ILE A 40 26.87 23.95 -17.59
C ILE A 40 27.10 24.25 -19.08
N VAL A 41 27.81 23.37 -19.77
CA VAL A 41 28.12 23.51 -21.20
C VAL A 41 26.84 23.66 -22.02
N GLY A 42 26.72 24.74 -22.78
CA GLY A 42 25.56 25.11 -23.58
C GLY A 42 24.51 25.96 -22.86
N LEU A 43 24.69 26.28 -21.57
CA LEU A 43 23.79 27.11 -20.77
C LEU A 43 24.45 28.45 -20.35
N GLU A 44 25.59 28.84 -20.92
CA GLU A 44 26.38 30.01 -20.54
C GLU A 44 25.59 31.31 -20.63
N ASN A 45 24.66 31.39 -21.59
CA ASN A 45 23.85 32.57 -21.87
C ASN A 45 22.38 32.46 -21.45
N VAL A 46 22.03 31.42 -20.71
CA VAL A 46 20.65 31.17 -20.30
C VAL A 46 20.15 32.22 -19.32
N LYS A 47 18.85 32.51 -19.39
CA LYS A 47 18.14 33.33 -18.40
C LYS A 47 17.21 32.44 -17.60
N ILE A 48 17.33 32.45 -16.28
CA ILE A 48 16.43 31.73 -15.38
C ILE A 48 15.13 32.52 -15.26
N SER A 49 14.02 31.97 -15.71
CA SER A 49 12.69 32.56 -15.59
C SER A 49 12.09 32.35 -14.20
N GLN A 50 12.32 31.17 -13.62
CA GLN A 50 11.88 30.81 -12.28
C GLN A 50 13.03 30.11 -11.56
N TYR A 51 13.43 30.67 -10.42
CA TYR A 51 14.46 30.04 -9.58
C TYR A 51 13.92 28.82 -8.81
N GLY A 52 14.78 27.84 -8.59
CA GLY A 52 14.53 26.80 -7.67
C GLY A 52 14.33 27.33 -6.24
N TYR A 53 13.48 26.65 -5.48
CA TYR A 53 13.11 27.04 -4.12
C TYR A 53 12.93 25.82 -3.24
N ALA A 54 13.07 26.01 -1.93
CA ALA A 54 12.67 25.03 -0.96
C ALA A 54 11.26 25.34 -0.44
N ILE A 55 10.50 24.29 -0.18
CA ILE A 55 9.26 24.40 0.58
C ILE A 55 9.58 23.93 1.99
N GLU A 56 9.28 24.78 2.97
CA GLU A 56 9.35 24.44 4.38
C GLU A 56 7.96 24.01 4.84
N TYR A 57 7.92 22.92 5.63
CA TYR A 57 6.70 22.38 6.18
C TYR A 57 6.75 22.41 7.70
N ASP A 58 5.63 22.76 8.30
CA ASP A 58 5.47 22.57 9.74
C ASP A 58 5.53 21.10 10.10
N TYR A 59 6.23 20.78 11.17
CA TYR A 59 6.38 19.43 11.68
C TYR A 59 5.96 19.37 13.14
N MET A 60 5.14 18.38 13.45
CA MET A 60 4.75 18.02 14.81
C MET A 60 5.12 16.57 15.06
N ASP A 61 5.72 16.30 16.22
CA ASP A 61 6.12 14.96 16.57
C ASP A 61 4.90 14.02 16.61
N PRO A 62 4.83 13.01 15.73
CA PRO A 62 3.65 12.16 15.63
C PRO A 62 3.46 11.25 16.85
N ARG A 63 4.43 11.15 17.76
CA ARG A 63 4.25 10.47 19.05
C ARG A 63 3.25 11.18 19.97
N ALA A 64 2.91 12.44 19.66
CA ALA A 64 1.81 13.16 20.32
C ALA A 64 0.42 12.72 19.85
N LEU A 65 0.30 11.80 18.89
CA LEU A 65 -0.95 11.30 18.35
C LEU A 65 -1.36 9.97 18.99
N ASN A 66 -2.67 9.76 19.06
CA ASN A 66 -3.28 8.45 19.26
C ASN A 66 -3.26 7.65 17.95
N SER A 67 -3.54 6.35 18.01
CA SER A 67 -3.69 5.49 16.81
C SER A 67 -4.83 5.90 15.88
N SER A 68 -5.75 6.72 16.36
CA SER A 68 -6.81 7.37 15.55
C SER A 68 -6.31 8.59 14.76
N LEU A 69 -5.05 9.01 14.93
CA LEU A 69 -4.43 10.26 14.48
C LEU A 69 -4.98 11.52 15.16
N GLU A 70 -5.73 11.38 16.24
CA GLU A 70 -6.13 12.49 17.10
C GLU A 70 -4.98 12.89 18.01
N VAL A 71 -4.77 14.19 18.21
CA VAL A 71 -3.78 14.74 19.14
C VAL A 71 -4.19 14.37 20.58
N LYS A 72 -3.26 13.81 21.36
CA LYS A 72 -3.51 13.34 22.73
C LYS A 72 -4.03 14.44 23.66
N GLU A 73 -3.43 15.64 23.53
CA GLU A 73 -3.70 16.76 24.43
C GLU A 73 -4.86 17.64 23.94
N ILE A 74 -5.19 17.62 22.65
CA ILE A 74 -6.21 18.49 22.06
C ILE A 74 -7.30 17.64 21.42
N LYS A 75 -8.40 17.46 22.15
CA LYS A 75 -9.54 16.67 21.68
C LYS A 75 -10.17 17.30 20.44
N GLY A 76 -10.41 16.46 19.41
CA GLY A 76 -11.01 16.89 18.15
C GLY A 76 -10.04 17.39 17.11
N LEU A 77 -8.75 17.53 17.45
CA LEU A 77 -7.70 17.89 16.51
C LEU A 77 -7.03 16.63 15.95
N PHE A 78 -6.97 16.50 14.62
CA PHE A 78 -6.35 15.38 13.93
C PHE A 78 -5.26 15.89 13.01
N PHE A 79 -4.12 15.20 12.97
CA PHE A 79 -3.05 15.50 12.04
C PHE A 79 -2.85 14.37 11.03
N ALA A 80 -2.58 14.75 9.78
CA ALA A 80 -2.34 13.81 8.69
C ALA A 80 -1.37 14.39 7.65
N GLY A 81 -0.52 13.54 7.10
CA GLY A 81 0.39 13.91 6.03
C GLY A 81 1.71 14.48 6.52
N GLN A 82 2.21 15.51 5.85
CA GLN A 82 3.55 16.07 6.06
C GLN A 82 3.80 16.58 7.47
N ILE A 83 2.78 17.11 8.13
CA ILE A 83 2.89 17.59 9.51
C ILE A 83 3.36 16.48 10.47
N ASN A 84 3.10 15.22 10.12
CA ASN A 84 3.54 14.04 10.88
C ASN A 84 4.91 13.50 10.42
N GLY A 85 5.64 14.24 9.57
CA GLY A 85 6.97 13.85 9.10
C GLY A 85 6.98 12.86 7.93
N THR A 86 5.86 12.68 7.22
CA THR A 86 5.81 11.88 6.00
C THR A 86 5.96 12.76 4.76
N THR A 87 6.68 12.28 3.73
CA THR A 87 6.93 13.06 2.50
C THR A 87 6.30 12.48 1.25
N GLY A 88 5.74 11.25 1.31
CA GLY A 88 5.07 10.60 0.18
C GLY A 88 3.61 11.00 0.07
N TYR A 89 3.12 11.09 -1.17
CA TYR A 89 1.71 11.37 -1.43
C TYR A 89 0.79 10.26 -0.94
N GLU A 90 1.20 9.01 -1.10
CA GLU A 90 0.47 7.83 -0.66
C GLU A 90 0.36 7.76 0.86
N GLU A 91 1.44 8.08 1.56
CA GLU A 91 1.45 8.14 3.02
C GLU A 91 0.53 9.25 3.53
N ALA A 92 0.54 10.41 2.88
CA ALA A 92 -0.34 11.53 3.24
C ALA A 92 -1.81 11.21 2.99
N ALA A 93 -2.13 10.61 1.83
CA ALA A 93 -3.49 10.18 1.49
C ALA A 93 -4.03 9.13 2.47
N ALA A 94 -3.19 8.15 2.83
CA ALA A 94 -3.56 7.11 3.77
C ALA A 94 -3.85 7.67 5.17
N GLN A 95 -3.02 8.58 5.67
CA GLN A 95 -3.27 9.27 6.95
C GLN A 95 -4.53 10.12 6.89
N GLY A 96 -4.71 10.89 5.81
CA GLY A 96 -5.92 11.73 5.62
C GLY A 96 -7.20 10.92 5.64
N LEU A 97 -7.19 9.73 5.02
CA LEU A 97 -8.33 8.81 5.05
C LEU A 97 -8.64 8.35 6.48
N ILE A 98 -7.64 7.88 7.23
CA ILE A 98 -7.84 7.40 8.62
C ILE A 98 -8.26 8.55 9.54
N ALA A 99 -7.61 9.70 9.46
CA ALA A 99 -7.97 10.87 10.25
C ALA A 99 -9.40 11.34 9.96
N GLY A 100 -9.80 11.40 8.68
CA GLY A 100 -11.15 11.80 8.27
C GLY A 100 -12.23 10.84 8.74
N ILE A 101 -12.02 9.53 8.62
CA ILE A 101 -12.93 8.50 9.13
C ILE A 101 -13.09 8.68 10.65
N ASN A 102 -11.99 8.77 11.38
CA ASN A 102 -12.03 8.87 12.84
C ASN A 102 -12.59 10.21 13.33
N ALA A 103 -12.32 11.31 12.64
CA ALA A 103 -12.93 12.60 12.94
C ALA A 103 -14.46 12.55 12.80
N SER A 104 -14.98 11.85 11.78
CA SER A 104 -16.42 11.63 11.62
C SER A 104 -17.00 10.77 12.75
N ILE A 105 -16.35 9.66 13.07
CA ILE A 105 -16.78 8.72 14.13
C ILE A 105 -16.80 9.40 15.50
N LYS A 106 -15.91 10.36 15.76
CA LYS A 106 -15.84 11.10 17.01
C LYS A 106 -17.14 11.85 17.34
N LEU A 107 -17.95 12.16 16.34
CA LEU A 107 -19.24 12.82 16.53
C LEU A 107 -20.32 11.89 17.12
N ASP A 108 -20.06 10.58 17.12
CA ASP A 108 -20.96 9.59 17.71
C ASP A 108 -20.97 9.66 19.24
N ILE A 109 -22.08 9.27 19.86
CA ILE A 109 -22.23 9.23 21.33
C ILE A 109 -21.25 8.26 21.98
N ASN A 110 -20.98 7.12 21.32
CA ASN A 110 -20.03 6.09 21.76
C ASN A 110 -19.11 5.70 20.60
N PRO A 111 -18.07 6.49 20.32
CA PRO A 111 -17.24 6.30 19.15
C PRO A 111 -16.46 4.97 19.22
N LYS A 112 -16.59 4.14 18.18
CA LYS A 112 -15.73 2.98 17.96
C LYS A 112 -14.73 3.34 16.88
N TRP A 113 -13.50 3.63 17.27
CA TRP A 113 -12.45 4.08 16.37
C TRP A 113 -12.17 3.09 15.24
N PHE A 114 -11.95 3.62 14.04
CA PHE A 114 -11.46 2.87 12.90
C PHE A 114 -9.93 2.77 13.01
N LEU A 115 -9.47 1.66 13.54
CA LEU A 115 -8.04 1.40 13.74
C LEU A 115 -7.63 0.22 12.87
N LEU A 116 -6.46 0.33 12.27
CA LEU A 116 -5.81 -0.76 11.53
C LEU A 116 -4.52 -1.11 12.25
N ASP A 117 -4.31 -2.38 12.52
CA ASP A 117 -3.06 -2.87 13.09
C ASP A 117 -2.03 -3.27 12.02
N ARG A 118 -0.83 -3.60 12.48
CA ARG A 118 0.31 -3.95 11.62
C ARG A 118 0.08 -5.23 10.81
N SER A 119 -0.80 -6.11 11.26
CA SER A 119 -1.14 -7.36 10.55
C SER A 119 -2.28 -7.17 9.54
N GLU A 120 -3.04 -6.09 9.65
CA GLU A 120 -4.19 -5.82 8.79
C GLU A 120 -3.84 -5.02 7.53
N ALA A 121 -2.95 -4.02 7.65
CA ALA A 121 -2.64 -3.12 6.53
C ALA A 121 -1.29 -2.40 6.67
N TYR A 122 -0.69 -2.00 5.53
CA TYR A 122 0.46 -1.10 5.52
C TYR A 122 0.17 0.25 6.17
N ILE A 123 -1.07 0.73 6.09
CA ILE A 123 -1.53 1.93 6.82
C ILE A 123 -1.36 1.73 8.33
N GLY A 124 -1.71 0.54 8.85
CA GLY A 124 -1.51 0.19 10.25
C GLY A 124 -0.04 0.19 10.64
N VAL A 125 0.83 -0.40 9.81
CA VAL A 125 2.30 -0.36 10.03
C VAL A 125 2.80 1.08 10.10
N MET A 126 2.41 1.93 9.16
CA MET A 126 2.82 3.33 9.11
C MET A 126 2.37 4.11 10.35
N ILE A 127 1.11 4.01 10.71
CA ILE A 127 0.58 4.74 11.87
C ILE A 127 1.26 4.28 13.16
N ASP A 128 1.44 2.98 13.34
CA ASP A 128 2.13 2.43 14.50
C ASP A 128 3.59 2.90 14.56
N ASP A 129 4.34 2.86 13.46
CA ASP A 129 5.70 3.38 13.41
C ASP A 129 5.75 4.88 13.79
N LEU A 130 4.86 5.70 13.24
CA LEU A 130 4.82 7.13 13.51
C LEU A 130 4.54 7.44 14.98
N ILE A 131 3.51 6.84 15.56
CA ILE A 131 3.10 7.15 16.95
C ILE A 131 4.00 6.53 18.01
N THR A 132 4.78 5.50 17.68
CA THR A 132 5.69 4.82 18.63
C THR A 132 7.13 5.28 18.50
N ARG A 133 7.63 5.38 17.26
CA ARG A 133 9.04 5.71 16.97
C ARG A 133 9.26 7.17 16.59
N GLY A 134 8.21 7.86 16.16
CA GLY A 134 8.30 9.19 15.58
C GLY A 134 8.87 9.17 14.15
N ALA A 135 9.21 10.35 13.65
CA ALA A 135 9.83 10.54 12.33
C ALA A 135 11.08 11.42 12.46
N PRO A 136 12.22 10.87 12.94
CA PRO A 136 13.47 11.62 13.09
C PRO A 136 14.06 12.03 11.72
N GLU A 137 13.66 11.36 10.66
CA GLU A 137 13.89 11.68 9.25
C GLU A 137 12.59 11.53 8.47
N PRO A 138 12.48 12.04 7.24
CA PRO A 138 11.28 11.91 6.41
C PRO A 138 10.83 10.43 6.30
N TYR A 139 9.66 10.12 6.84
CA TYR A 139 9.14 8.75 6.83
C TYR A 139 8.64 8.35 5.44
N ARG A 140 9.10 7.19 4.98
CA ARG A 140 8.60 6.52 3.78
C ARG A 140 8.20 5.09 4.11
N MET A 141 7.09 4.65 3.51
CA MET A 141 6.59 3.29 3.66
C MET A 141 7.28 2.35 2.68
N PHE A 142 8.01 1.38 3.22
CA PHE A 142 8.63 0.29 2.47
C PHE A 142 8.11 -1.06 2.96
N THR A 143 8.05 -2.04 2.08
CA THR A 143 7.64 -3.41 2.43
C THR A 143 8.52 -4.03 3.53
N SER A 144 9.79 -3.60 3.63
CA SER A 144 10.72 -4.03 4.68
C SER A 144 10.30 -3.63 6.10
N ARG A 145 9.40 -2.63 6.24
CA ARG A 145 8.87 -2.20 7.54
C ARG A 145 7.77 -3.11 8.07
N ALA A 146 7.18 -3.95 7.20
CA ALA A 146 6.04 -4.80 7.55
C ALA A 146 6.50 -6.23 7.85
N GLU A 147 6.23 -6.71 9.05
CA GLU A 147 6.50 -8.08 9.51
C GLU A 147 5.64 -9.07 8.72
N PHE A 148 4.39 -8.70 8.44
CA PHE A 148 3.41 -9.52 7.75
C PHE A 148 3.34 -9.26 6.24
N ARG A 149 4.43 -8.80 5.61
CA ARG A 149 4.43 -8.41 4.18
C ARG A 149 4.00 -9.52 3.22
N LEU A 150 4.17 -10.80 3.58
CA LEU A 150 3.70 -11.92 2.78
C LEU A 150 2.16 -12.06 2.82
N LEU A 151 1.52 -11.56 3.89
CA LEU A 151 0.07 -11.51 4.03
C LEU A 151 -0.51 -10.21 3.44
N LEU A 152 0.19 -9.09 3.58
CA LEU A 152 -0.26 -7.76 3.19
C LEU A 152 -0.02 -7.50 1.70
N ARG A 153 -0.79 -8.17 0.83
CA ARG A 153 -0.69 -8.02 -0.62
C ARG A 153 -1.85 -7.20 -1.18
N SER A 154 -1.63 -6.60 -2.35
CA SER A 154 -2.66 -5.83 -3.06
C SER A 154 -3.81 -6.71 -3.54
N ASP A 155 -3.50 -7.95 -3.98
CA ASP A 155 -4.47 -8.92 -4.51
C ASP A 155 -5.48 -9.42 -3.47
N ASN A 156 -5.15 -9.39 -2.18
CA ASN A 156 -6.04 -9.81 -1.09
C ASN A 156 -6.51 -8.65 -0.18
N ALA A 157 -6.25 -7.40 -0.56
CA ALA A 157 -6.60 -6.25 0.28
C ALA A 157 -8.11 -6.14 0.53
N ASP A 158 -8.93 -6.47 -0.44
CA ASP A 158 -10.38 -6.48 -0.31
C ASP A 158 -10.87 -7.53 0.71
N GLN A 159 -10.23 -8.68 0.78
CA GLN A 159 -10.56 -9.76 1.74
C GLN A 159 -10.25 -9.35 3.18
N ARG A 160 -9.23 -8.52 3.38
CA ARG A 160 -8.81 -8.05 4.70
C ARG A 160 -9.59 -6.83 5.19
N LEU A 161 -9.98 -5.91 4.28
CA LEU A 161 -10.39 -4.57 4.65
C LEU A 161 -11.85 -4.24 4.30
N THR A 162 -12.48 -4.89 3.29
CA THR A 162 -13.80 -4.46 2.80
C THR A 162 -14.89 -4.65 3.85
N GLU A 163 -14.91 -5.77 4.57
CA GLU A 163 -15.91 -5.99 5.64
C GLU A 163 -15.79 -4.96 6.76
N LYS A 164 -14.53 -4.63 7.14
CA LYS A 164 -14.27 -3.57 8.10
C LYS A 164 -14.78 -2.21 7.60
N GLY A 165 -14.49 -1.89 6.34
CA GLY A 165 -14.98 -0.67 5.70
C GLY A 165 -16.50 -0.58 5.61
N ILE A 166 -17.18 -1.70 5.33
CA ILE A 166 -18.66 -1.78 5.35
C ILE A 166 -19.20 -1.49 6.74
N LYS A 167 -18.61 -2.10 7.77
CA LYS A 167 -19.03 -1.91 9.18
C LYS A 167 -18.92 -0.45 9.62
N PHE A 168 -17.95 0.28 9.11
CA PHE A 168 -17.73 1.69 9.42
C PHE A 168 -18.37 2.67 8.41
N GLY A 169 -19.17 2.16 7.47
CA GLY A 169 -19.92 3.00 6.53
C GLY A 169 -19.07 3.69 5.43
N VAL A 170 -17.80 3.29 5.27
CA VAL A 170 -16.90 3.91 4.28
C VAL A 170 -16.89 3.18 2.93
N VAL A 171 -17.69 2.12 2.78
CA VAL A 171 -17.87 1.38 1.53
C VAL A 171 -19.27 1.62 0.98
N GLY A 172 -19.33 2.20 -0.22
CA GLY A 172 -20.61 2.47 -0.89
C GLY A 172 -21.33 1.20 -1.39
N ASN A 173 -22.64 1.31 -1.65
CA ASN A 173 -23.52 0.18 -1.99
C ASN A 173 -23.05 -0.62 -3.20
N LYS A 174 -22.53 0.02 -4.25
CA LYS A 174 -22.02 -0.67 -5.46
C LYS A 174 -20.82 -1.58 -5.12
N ARG A 175 -19.86 -1.06 -4.36
CA ARG A 175 -18.69 -1.84 -3.92
C ARG A 175 -19.08 -2.97 -2.97
N LYS A 176 -20.02 -2.70 -2.06
CA LYS A 176 -20.56 -3.72 -1.15
C LYS A 176 -21.21 -4.86 -1.91
N ALA A 177 -22.07 -4.58 -2.90
CA ALA A 177 -22.72 -5.62 -3.69
C ALA A 177 -21.71 -6.51 -4.44
N LEU A 178 -20.65 -5.93 -5.02
CA LEU A 178 -19.58 -6.69 -5.66
C LEU A 178 -18.80 -7.55 -4.65
N TRP A 179 -18.55 -7.00 -3.46
CA TRP A 179 -17.90 -7.74 -2.40
C TRP A 179 -18.72 -8.92 -1.90
N ASP A 180 -20.03 -8.73 -1.70
CA ASP A 180 -20.93 -9.78 -1.23
C ASP A 180 -20.93 -10.98 -2.22
N ILE A 181 -20.93 -10.72 -3.53
CA ILE A 181 -20.81 -11.77 -4.55
C ILE A 181 -19.46 -12.50 -4.42
N LYS A 182 -18.35 -11.76 -4.46
CA LYS A 182 -16.99 -12.34 -4.36
C LYS A 182 -16.80 -13.13 -3.06
N ASN A 183 -17.25 -12.59 -1.93
CA ASN A 183 -17.10 -13.23 -0.62
C ASN A 183 -17.89 -14.54 -0.53
N ASN A 184 -19.10 -14.59 -1.11
CA ASN A 184 -19.90 -15.83 -1.17
C ASN A 184 -19.23 -16.88 -2.07
N GLU A 185 -18.67 -16.47 -3.23
CA GLU A 185 -17.92 -17.38 -4.09
C GLU A 185 -16.66 -17.92 -3.40
N LEU A 186 -15.90 -17.06 -2.67
CA LEU A 186 -14.73 -17.48 -1.89
C LEU A 186 -15.10 -18.46 -0.77
N LYS A 187 -16.19 -18.21 -0.04
CA LYS A 187 -16.69 -19.14 0.99
C LYS A 187 -17.04 -20.49 0.39
N HIS A 188 -17.79 -20.49 -0.71
CA HIS A 188 -18.16 -21.71 -1.41
C HIS A 188 -16.94 -22.50 -1.92
N ALA A 189 -15.97 -21.81 -2.53
CA ALA A 189 -14.72 -22.42 -2.97
C ALA A 189 -13.95 -23.05 -1.81
N ASN A 190 -13.87 -22.36 -0.67
CA ASN A 190 -13.23 -22.85 0.54
C ASN A 190 -13.92 -24.13 1.08
N GLU A 191 -15.26 -24.13 1.12
CA GLU A 191 -16.05 -25.31 1.57
C GLU A 191 -15.81 -26.51 0.68
N ILE A 192 -15.72 -26.33 -0.65
CA ILE A 192 -15.39 -27.44 -1.57
C ILE A 192 -13.99 -27.95 -1.28
N MET A 193 -12.97 -27.07 -1.22
CA MET A 193 -11.59 -27.46 -1.01
C MET A 193 -11.35 -28.12 0.34
N ASP A 194 -12.09 -27.71 1.38
CA ASP A 194 -11.92 -28.27 2.74
C ASP A 194 -12.51 -29.68 2.89
N LYS A 195 -13.49 -30.03 2.08
CA LYS A 195 -14.09 -31.39 2.06
C LYS A 195 -13.26 -32.40 1.28
N LEU A 196 -12.38 -31.92 0.39
CA LEU A 196 -11.59 -32.78 -0.49
C LEU A 196 -10.27 -33.17 0.17
N THR A 197 -9.92 -34.45 0.10
CA THR A 197 -8.64 -34.98 0.58
C THR A 197 -8.15 -36.07 -0.35
N ALA A 198 -6.85 -36.27 -0.46
CA ALA A 198 -6.24 -37.39 -1.14
C ALA A 198 -5.15 -38.04 -0.30
N LYS A 199 -5.08 -39.36 -0.33
CA LYS A 199 -4.02 -40.15 0.31
C LYS A 199 -2.73 -40.11 -0.49
N PRO A 200 -1.56 -40.36 0.12
CA PRO A 200 -0.27 -40.36 -0.61
C PRO A 200 -0.25 -41.33 -1.80
N SER A 201 -0.93 -42.42 -1.75
CA SER A 201 -1.03 -43.39 -2.87
C SER A 201 -1.77 -42.83 -4.08
N GLU A 202 -2.81 -42.01 -3.84
CA GLU A 202 -3.58 -41.36 -4.88
C GLU A 202 -2.74 -40.18 -5.49
N LEU A 203 -2.10 -39.39 -4.65
CA LEU A 203 -1.20 -38.30 -5.10
C LEU A 203 -0.04 -38.83 -5.95
N LYS A 204 0.59 -39.96 -5.52
CA LYS A 204 1.67 -40.61 -6.26
C LYS A 204 1.23 -41.09 -7.64
N LYS A 205 0.02 -41.61 -7.76
CA LYS A 205 -0.54 -42.09 -9.06
C LYS A 205 -0.60 -40.96 -10.09
N TYR A 206 -0.75 -39.72 -9.64
CA TYR A 206 -0.89 -38.55 -10.49
C TYR A 206 0.35 -37.63 -10.44
N GLU A 207 1.47 -38.13 -9.94
CA GLU A 207 2.74 -37.39 -9.83
C GLU A 207 2.66 -36.09 -9.05
N LEU A 208 1.66 -35.99 -8.16
CA LEU A 208 1.47 -34.83 -7.29
C LEU A 208 2.33 -34.92 -6.02
N PRO A 209 2.70 -33.77 -5.40
CA PRO A 209 3.53 -33.78 -4.21
C PRO A 209 2.84 -34.46 -3.03
N PHE A 210 3.53 -35.40 -2.39
CA PHE A 210 3.07 -36.11 -1.22
C PHE A 210 4.11 -36.11 -0.11
N THR A 211 3.65 -36.24 1.13
CA THR A 211 4.54 -36.37 2.29
C THR A 211 4.91 -37.85 2.55
N ARG A 212 6.17 -38.09 2.91
CA ARG A 212 6.62 -39.45 3.33
C ARG A 212 5.97 -39.91 4.65
N THR A 213 5.37 -38.99 5.39
CA THR A 213 4.70 -39.24 6.68
C THR A 213 3.31 -39.92 6.56
N GLY A 214 2.84 -40.16 5.33
CA GLY A 214 1.55 -40.83 5.10
C GLY A 214 0.32 -39.94 5.32
N GLN A 215 0.48 -38.63 5.55
CA GLN A 215 -0.65 -37.73 5.74
C GLN A 215 -1.37 -37.43 4.43
N SER A 216 -2.72 -37.44 4.48
CA SER A 216 -3.54 -36.93 3.38
C SER A 216 -3.36 -35.44 3.17
N ARG A 217 -3.50 -34.97 1.93
CA ARG A 217 -3.43 -33.57 1.57
C ARG A 217 -4.76 -33.09 1.00
N LYS A 218 -5.03 -31.81 1.23
CA LYS A 218 -6.14 -31.07 0.61
C LYS A 218 -5.67 -30.36 -0.66
N PRO A 219 -6.58 -29.95 -1.57
CA PRO A 219 -6.21 -29.10 -2.72
C PRO A 219 -5.41 -27.86 -2.33
N LYS A 220 -5.79 -27.19 -1.23
CA LYS A 220 -5.10 -26.00 -0.70
C LYS A 220 -3.63 -26.25 -0.40
N ASP A 221 -3.29 -27.42 0.14
CA ASP A 221 -1.91 -27.76 0.51
C ASP A 221 -1.01 -27.92 -0.73
N ILE A 222 -1.59 -28.31 -1.86
CA ILE A 222 -0.86 -28.45 -3.13
C ILE A 222 -0.76 -27.08 -3.82
N LEU A 223 -1.85 -26.34 -3.88
CA LEU A 223 -1.87 -25.00 -4.49
C LEU A 223 -0.97 -24.00 -3.77
N SER A 224 -0.76 -24.18 -2.46
CA SER A 224 0.09 -23.27 -1.67
C SER A 224 1.58 -23.29 -2.08
N SER A 225 2.03 -24.33 -2.81
CA SER A 225 3.39 -24.36 -3.35
C SER A 225 3.62 -23.36 -4.50
N GLY A 226 2.54 -22.91 -5.16
CA GLY A 226 2.59 -22.07 -6.35
C GLY A 226 3.03 -22.79 -7.63
N GLU A 227 3.32 -24.07 -7.57
CA GLU A 227 3.75 -24.89 -8.72
C GLU A 227 2.57 -25.44 -9.55
N TYR A 228 1.38 -25.49 -8.95
CA TYR A 228 0.19 -26.08 -9.53
C TYR A 228 -0.94 -25.05 -9.62
N HIS A 229 -1.70 -25.12 -10.71
CA HIS A 229 -2.95 -24.39 -10.88
C HIS A 229 -4.13 -25.29 -10.49
N ILE A 230 -5.25 -24.71 -10.11
CA ILE A 230 -6.44 -25.46 -9.73
C ILE A 230 -6.91 -26.41 -10.85
N LYS A 231 -6.72 -26.04 -12.11
CA LYS A 231 -7.07 -26.85 -13.28
C LYS A 231 -6.28 -28.15 -13.35
N ASP A 232 -5.05 -28.16 -12.86
CA ASP A 232 -4.17 -29.32 -12.83
C ASP A 232 -4.66 -30.39 -11.85
N LEU A 233 -5.57 -30.01 -10.95
CA LEU A 233 -6.13 -30.88 -9.92
C LEU A 233 -7.52 -31.43 -10.27
N TYR A 234 -8.11 -31.04 -11.41
CA TYR A 234 -9.47 -31.42 -11.80
C TYR A 234 -9.65 -32.93 -12.05
N PHE A 235 -8.60 -33.63 -12.42
CA PHE A 235 -8.65 -35.07 -12.66
C PHE A 235 -8.68 -35.86 -11.34
N LEU A 236 -8.06 -35.33 -10.27
CA LEU A 236 -8.10 -35.93 -8.95
C LEU A 236 -9.37 -35.55 -8.19
N TRP A 237 -9.78 -34.28 -8.31
CA TRP A 237 -10.95 -33.71 -7.65
C TRP A 237 -11.87 -32.99 -8.64
N PRO A 238 -12.77 -33.72 -9.34
CA PRO A 238 -13.69 -33.12 -10.31
C PRO A 238 -14.60 -32.04 -9.74
N ASP A 239 -14.87 -32.06 -8.44
CA ASP A 239 -15.68 -31.05 -7.75
C ASP A 239 -15.06 -29.65 -7.77
N LEU A 240 -13.75 -29.54 -7.96
CA LEU A 240 -13.08 -28.25 -8.12
C LEU A 240 -13.57 -27.46 -9.36
N LYS A 241 -14.17 -28.14 -10.37
CA LYS A 241 -14.79 -27.49 -11.53
C LYS A 241 -16.01 -26.66 -11.17
N LYS A 242 -16.59 -26.85 -9.97
CA LYS A 242 -17.73 -26.06 -9.47
C LYS A 242 -17.30 -24.69 -8.93
N ILE A 243 -16.01 -24.48 -8.74
CA ILE A 243 -15.47 -23.18 -8.30
C ILE A 243 -15.53 -22.17 -9.48
N SER A 244 -16.04 -20.97 -9.20
CA SER A 244 -16.20 -19.91 -10.19
C SER A 244 -14.87 -19.52 -10.83
N ILE A 245 -14.87 -19.37 -12.16
CA ILE A 245 -13.69 -18.97 -12.95
C ILE A 245 -13.22 -17.57 -12.53
N ASN A 246 -14.13 -16.70 -12.09
CA ASN A 246 -13.80 -15.34 -11.65
C ASN A 246 -12.89 -15.27 -10.43
N LEU A 247 -12.78 -16.39 -9.69
CA LEU A 247 -11.84 -16.53 -8.55
C LEU A 247 -10.47 -17.07 -8.97
N LEU A 248 -10.31 -17.48 -10.22
CA LEU A 248 -9.13 -18.19 -10.72
C LEU A 248 -8.22 -17.29 -11.57
N SER A 249 -8.61 -16.03 -11.74
CA SER A 249 -7.88 -14.99 -12.50
C SER A 249 -7.05 -14.09 -11.60
#